data_bfa121839205707b0ef330fb32c7797a
#
_entry.id   bfa121839205707b0ef330fb32c7797a
#
_cell.length_a   1.000
_cell.length_b   1.000
_cell.length_c   1.000
_cell.angle_alpha   90.00
_cell.angle_beta   90.00
_cell.angle_gamma   90.00
#
_symmetry.space_group_name_H-M   'P 1'
#
loop_
_entity.id
_entity.type
_entity.pdbx_description
1 polymer ?
#
loop_
_entity_poly.entity_id
_entity_poly.type
_entity_poly.pdbx_seq_one_letter_code
_entity_poly.pdbx_strand_id
1 'polypeptide(L)'
;MHGSGTRAGIFISEIQGGGMPEAIQIRMGGYGPPTTGFSRALKFIGDRLTAEFGSDIDIKYVWNIMDLGYRAEDILWLVEHGMLTLGYQSSSYLSARVPELGIVDLPFLFPDTQAARAAMDGELGAVLGRKIEQRVNFRILGWFENGFRYISNRVRPVHKPEDLAGLRIRVLPSEVQARTFELLGARPMPMDLSQAIAMIKNGELDAQENPLSNTVTYGVHKFHAFHTLTKHFYVSRPIFLNGSAFDAWPTGLQETMRKAVRQAVLWQREMHETEEREARTAIEEQGCQVLELTPDGHRAFAAAVSGLRAQTGKALGIDLLALAE
;
A
#
# COMPACT_ATOMS: atom_id res chain seq x y z
N MET A 1 -74.15 -35.42 32.67
CA MET A 1 -74.68 -34.08 32.30
C MET A 1 -73.53 -33.20 31.99
N HIS A 2 -73.62 -32.62 30.83
CA HIS A 2 -72.54 -31.88 30.12
C HIS A 2 -72.13 -30.60 30.77
N GLY A 3 -70.83 -30.34 30.87
CA GLY A 3 -70.25 -29.05 31.20
C GLY A 3 -69.12 -28.68 30.21
N SER A 4 -69.46 -27.81 29.29
CA SER A 4 -68.56 -27.27 28.29
C SER A 4 -67.60 -26.27 28.88
N GLY A 5 -66.29 -26.56 28.82
CA GLY A 5 -65.22 -25.65 29.17
C GLY A 5 -64.72 -24.89 27.96
N THR A 6 -64.94 -23.59 27.97
CA THR A 6 -64.50 -22.62 26.96
C THR A 6 -62.98 -22.39 27.14
N ARG A 7 -62.19 -22.74 26.14
CA ARG A 7 -60.78 -22.39 26.08
C ARG A 7 -60.62 -20.93 25.61
N ALA A 8 -60.11 -20.10 26.51
CA ALA A 8 -59.68 -18.75 26.15
C ALA A 8 -58.38 -18.83 25.32
N GLY A 9 -58.46 -18.49 24.05
CA GLY A 9 -57.28 -18.34 23.18
C GLY A 9 -56.54 -17.06 23.59
N ILE A 10 -55.31 -17.20 23.98
CA ILE A 10 -54.36 -16.09 24.16
C ILE A 10 -53.84 -15.75 22.78
N PHE A 11 -54.30 -14.63 22.22
CA PHE A 11 -53.65 -13.99 21.06
C PHE A 11 -52.34 -13.39 21.52
N ILE A 12 -51.21 -14.06 21.19
CA ILE A 12 -49.90 -13.43 21.22
C ILE A 12 -49.84 -12.60 19.96
N SER A 13 -50.04 -11.30 20.11
CA SER A 13 -49.68 -10.33 19.07
C SER A 13 -48.15 -10.34 18.90
N GLU A 14 -47.68 -10.85 17.79
CA GLU A 14 -46.30 -10.62 17.32
C GLU A 14 -46.09 -9.12 17.25
N ILE A 15 -45.35 -8.56 18.19
CA ILE A 15 -44.76 -7.25 18.10
C ILE A 15 -43.63 -7.42 17.05
N GLN A 16 -43.93 -7.16 15.80
CA GLN A 16 -42.94 -6.85 14.79
C GLN A 16 -42.26 -5.53 15.22
N GLY A 17 -41.19 -5.69 15.98
CA GLY A 17 -40.25 -4.62 16.25
C GLY A 17 -39.53 -4.29 14.93
N GLY A 18 -40.12 -3.39 14.14
CA GLY A 18 -39.47 -2.76 13.00
C GLY A 18 -38.42 -1.80 13.49
N GLY A 19 -37.31 -2.32 14.02
CA GLY A 19 -36.09 -1.54 14.13
C GLY A 19 -35.63 -1.20 12.71
N MET A 20 -35.32 0.08 12.44
CA MET A 20 -34.68 0.43 11.18
C MET A 20 -33.43 -0.48 11.04
N PRO A 21 -33.15 -1.01 9.85
CA PRO A 21 -31.96 -1.82 9.64
C PRO A 21 -30.74 -1.02 10.10
N GLU A 22 -29.88 -1.63 10.90
CA GLU A 22 -28.67 -0.98 11.41
C GLU A 22 -27.78 -0.61 10.22
N ALA A 23 -27.31 0.66 10.17
CA ALA A 23 -26.48 1.16 9.10
C ALA A 23 -25.20 0.30 8.95
N ILE A 24 -24.85 -0.03 7.71
CA ILE A 24 -23.63 -0.80 7.43
C ILE A 24 -22.40 0.02 7.84
N GLN A 25 -21.64 -0.52 8.78
CA GLN A 25 -20.45 0.14 9.31
C GLN A 25 -19.27 -0.05 8.35
N ILE A 26 -18.68 1.06 7.87
CA ILE A 26 -17.52 1.07 6.98
C ILE A 26 -16.39 1.86 7.64
N ARG A 27 -15.37 1.16 8.12
CA ARG A 27 -14.19 1.75 8.76
C ARG A 27 -13.01 1.69 7.81
N MET A 28 -12.57 2.85 7.30
CA MET A 28 -11.44 2.95 6.36
C MET A 28 -10.18 3.36 7.09
N GLY A 29 -9.09 2.62 6.90
CA GLY A 29 -7.82 2.84 7.59
C GLY A 29 -6.66 3.16 6.66
N GLY A 30 -5.74 3.99 7.19
CA GLY A 30 -4.46 4.33 6.59
C GLY A 30 -3.35 4.40 7.64
N TYR A 31 -2.15 4.79 7.21
CA TYR A 31 -0.99 4.98 8.08
C TYR A 31 -0.23 6.27 7.72
N GLY A 32 -0.97 7.31 7.46
CA GLY A 32 -0.46 8.65 7.19
C GLY A 32 -1.50 9.73 7.53
N PRO A 33 -1.08 10.99 7.65
CA PRO A 33 -1.98 12.08 8.00
C PRO A 33 -3.10 12.27 6.96
N PRO A 34 -4.22 12.92 7.33
CA PRO A 34 -5.38 13.12 6.44
C PRO A 34 -5.07 13.93 5.18
N THR A 35 -3.93 14.61 5.15
CA THR A 35 -3.47 15.46 4.03
C THR A 35 -2.84 14.69 2.88
N THR A 36 -2.44 13.43 3.08
CA THR A 36 -1.82 12.63 2.01
C THR A 36 -2.81 12.28 0.91
N GLY A 37 -2.32 12.10 -0.32
CA GLY A 37 -3.13 11.64 -1.45
C GLY A 37 -3.89 10.35 -1.17
N PHE A 38 -3.29 9.43 -0.41
CA PHE A 38 -3.95 8.19 0.00
C PHE A 38 -5.15 8.44 0.93
N SER A 39 -4.97 9.25 1.98
CA SER A 39 -6.05 9.58 2.92
C SER A 39 -7.17 10.37 2.23
N ARG A 40 -6.81 11.30 1.35
CA ARG A 40 -7.77 12.04 0.52
C ARG A 40 -8.52 11.12 -0.43
N ALA A 41 -7.86 10.11 -1.01
CA ALA A 41 -8.51 9.11 -1.85
C ALA A 41 -9.49 8.23 -1.05
N LEU A 42 -9.16 7.84 0.19
CA LEU A 42 -10.12 7.17 1.08
C LEU A 42 -11.34 8.05 1.36
N LYS A 43 -11.11 9.35 1.62
CA LYS A 43 -12.21 10.29 1.82
C LYS A 43 -13.09 10.40 0.58
N PHE A 44 -12.50 10.49 -0.62
CA PHE A 44 -13.24 10.51 -1.87
C PHE A 44 -14.14 9.27 -2.03
N ILE A 45 -13.61 8.06 -1.71
CA ILE A 45 -14.41 6.83 -1.74
C ILE A 45 -15.61 6.96 -0.81
N GLY A 46 -15.39 7.37 0.44
CA GLY A 46 -16.46 7.51 1.42
C GLY A 46 -17.50 8.57 1.04
N ASP A 47 -17.07 9.72 0.51
CA ASP A 47 -17.99 10.76 0.04
C ASP A 47 -18.90 10.24 -1.09
N ARG A 48 -18.37 9.41 -2.02
CA ARG A 48 -19.17 8.77 -3.08
C ARG A 48 -20.19 7.79 -2.53
N LEU A 49 -19.80 6.97 -1.57
CA LEU A 49 -20.70 6.03 -0.92
C LEU A 49 -21.80 6.76 -0.13
N THR A 50 -21.42 7.78 0.64
CA THR A 50 -22.37 8.58 1.45
C THR A 50 -23.37 9.31 0.55
N ALA A 51 -22.93 9.81 -0.60
CA ALA A 51 -23.83 10.48 -1.56
C ALA A 51 -24.88 9.54 -2.15
N GLU A 52 -24.58 8.23 -2.27
CA GLU A 52 -25.49 7.26 -2.86
C GLU A 52 -26.39 6.55 -1.82
N PHE A 53 -25.83 6.23 -0.64
CA PHE A 53 -26.52 5.40 0.36
C PHE A 53 -26.98 6.17 1.61
N GLY A 54 -26.57 7.42 1.79
CA GLY A 54 -27.03 8.27 2.88
C GLY A 54 -26.90 7.61 4.26
N SER A 55 -28.02 7.48 4.97
CA SER A 55 -28.10 6.89 6.32
C SER A 55 -28.00 5.38 6.37
N ASP A 56 -28.03 4.68 5.24
CA ASP A 56 -27.92 3.21 5.18
C ASP A 56 -26.49 2.72 5.47
N ILE A 57 -25.53 3.65 5.48
CA ILE A 57 -24.13 3.39 5.81
C ILE A 57 -23.61 4.39 6.85
N ASP A 58 -22.67 3.94 7.69
CA ASP A 58 -21.92 4.79 8.63
C ASP A 58 -20.42 4.65 8.34
N ILE A 59 -19.79 5.72 7.84
CA ILE A 59 -18.38 5.72 7.44
C ILE A 59 -17.53 6.41 8.51
N LYS A 60 -16.45 5.73 8.92
CA LYS A 60 -15.45 6.27 9.84
C LYS A 60 -14.05 6.09 9.27
N TYR A 61 -13.19 7.07 9.54
CA TYR A 61 -11.80 7.07 9.08
C TYR A 61 -10.83 6.96 10.26
N VAL A 62 -9.88 6.05 10.12
CA VAL A 62 -8.68 5.98 10.95
C VAL A 62 -7.51 6.35 10.06
N TRP A 63 -7.23 7.65 9.95
CA TRP A 63 -6.25 8.17 8.98
C TRP A 63 -4.87 7.59 9.19
N ASN A 64 -4.45 7.49 10.44
CA ASN A 64 -3.12 6.99 10.79
C ASN A 64 -3.19 6.03 11.98
N ILE A 65 -3.15 4.72 11.72
CA ILE A 65 -3.18 3.72 12.78
C ILE A 65 -1.96 3.82 13.71
N MET A 66 -0.84 4.41 13.24
CA MET A 66 0.36 4.60 14.08
C MET A 66 0.12 5.58 15.23
N ASP A 67 -0.80 6.54 15.09
CA ASP A 67 -1.19 7.45 16.17
C ASP A 67 -1.94 6.73 17.30
N LEU A 68 -2.45 5.53 17.03
CA LEU A 68 -3.10 4.63 18.00
C LEU A 68 -2.13 3.60 18.59
N GLY A 69 -0.84 3.68 18.24
CA GLY A 69 0.21 2.77 18.73
C GLY A 69 0.39 1.49 17.92
N TYR A 70 -0.34 1.32 16.81
CA TYR A 70 -0.12 0.20 15.88
C TYR A 70 1.10 0.43 15.00
N ARG A 71 1.72 -0.64 14.51
CA ARG A 71 2.71 -0.55 13.43
C ARG A 71 1.99 -0.32 12.09
N ALA A 72 2.68 0.25 11.11
CA ALA A 72 2.09 0.45 9.79
C ALA A 72 1.64 -0.87 9.13
N GLU A 73 2.34 -1.98 9.39
CA GLU A 73 1.98 -3.30 8.87
C GLU A 73 0.73 -3.90 9.52
N ASP A 74 0.38 -3.48 10.73
CA ASP A 74 -0.77 -4.01 11.46
C ASP A 74 -2.12 -3.71 10.75
N ILE A 75 -2.13 -2.78 9.79
CA ILE A 75 -3.31 -2.51 8.96
C ILE A 75 -3.79 -3.75 8.20
N LEU A 76 -2.87 -4.63 7.82
CA LEU A 76 -3.21 -5.91 7.17
C LEU A 76 -4.04 -6.78 8.11
N TRP A 77 -3.56 -6.94 9.34
CA TRP A 77 -4.26 -7.72 10.36
C TRP A 77 -5.61 -7.08 10.75
N LEU A 78 -5.63 -5.74 10.92
CA LEU A 78 -6.84 -5.00 11.29
C LEU A 78 -7.96 -5.18 10.26
N VAL A 79 -7.63 -5.18 8.96
CA VAL A 79 -8.63 -5.41 7.91
C VAL A 79 -8.97 -6.90 7.78
N GLU A 80 -8.00 -7.80 7.83
CA GLU A 80 -8.24 -9.24 7.72
C GLU A 80 -9.22 -9.75 8.80
N HIS A 81 -9.14 -9.19 10.01
CA HIS A 81 -10.00 -9.57 11.13
C HIS A 81 -11.21 -8.66 11.35
N GLY A 82 -11.50 -7.75 10.42
CA GLY A 82 -12.71 -6.92 10.42
C GLY A 82 -12.72 -5.77 11.44
N MET A 83 -11.57 -5.44 12.05
CA MET A 83 -11.45 -4.22 12.90
C MET A 83 -11.51 -2.96 12.03
N LEU A 84 -10.95 -3.03 10.83
CA LEU A 84 -11.16 -2.09 9.74
C LEU A 84 -11.87 -2.82 8.60
N THR A 85 -12.68 -2.08 7.83
CA THR A 85 -13.36 -2.63 6.67
C THR A 85 -12.48 -2.57 5.44
N LEU A 86 -11.76 -1.48 5.26
CA LEU A 86 -10.90 -1.21 4.10
C LEU A 86 -9.59 -0.57 4.54
N GLY A 87 -8.52 -0.93 3.84
CA GLY A 87 -7.20 -0.35 3.99
C GLY A 87 -6.36 -0.49 2.73
N TYR A 88 -5.14 -0.02 2.81
CA TYR A 88 -4.10 -0.18 1.79
C TYR A 88 -2.74 -0.38 2.45
N GLN A 89 -1.83 -1.09 1.79
CA GLN A 89 -0.43 -1.25 2.23
C GLN A 89 0.45 -1.52 1.01
N SER A 90 1.76 -1.28 1.09
CA SER A 90 2.68 -1.69 0.02
C SER A 90 2.62 -3.20 -0.19
N SER A 91 2.56 -3.63 -1.46
CA SER A 91 2.46 -5.06 -1.84
C SER A 91 3.55 -5.92 -1.19
N SER A 92 4.74 -5.37 -1.02
CA SER A 92 5.90 -6.02 -0.40
C SER A 92 5.64 -6.55 1.02
N TYR A 93 4.73 -5.94 1.78
CA TYR A 93 4.35 -6.43 3.12
C TYR A 93 3.55 -7.74 3.10
N LEU A 94 3.00 -8.09 1.94
CA LEU A 94 2.28 -9.35 1.74
C LEU A 94 3.17 -10.44 1.13
N SER A 95 4.39 -10.13 0.69
CA SER A 95 5.23 -11.07 -0.08
C SER A 95 5.59 -12.35 0.69
N ALA A 96 5.70 -12.31 2.01
CA ALA A 96 5.91 -13.51 2.83
C ALA A 96 4.72 -14.48 2.79
N ARG A 97 3.49 -13.96 2.62
CA ARG A 97 2.25 -14.77 2.52
C ARG A 97 1.89 -15.08 1.07
N VAL A 98 2.27 -14.20 0.15
CA VAL A 98 1.97 -14.25 -1.29
C VAL A 98 3.28 -14.02 -2.06
N PRO A 99 4.14 -15.05 -2.18
CA PRO A 99 5.47 -14.91 -2.78
C PRO A 99 5.47 -14.33 -4.19
N GLU A 100 4.38 -14.56 -4.96
CA GLU A 100 4.22 -14.02 -6.32
C GLU A 100 4.32 -12.49 -6.37
N LEU A 101 4.05 -11.79 -5.27
CA LEU A 101 4.25 -10.35 -5.18
C LEU A 101 5.72 -9.91 -5.28
N GLY A 102 6.66 -10.84 -5.07
CA GLY A 102 8.07 -10.59 -5.33
C GLY A 102 8.39 -10.21 -6.78
N ILE A 103 7.49 -10.50 -7.74
CA ILE A 103 7.70 -10.11 -9.14
C ILE A 103 7.69 -8.58 -9.31
N VAL A 104 6.80 -7.86 -8.62
CA VAL A 104 6.71 -6.39 -8.68
C VAL A 104 7.73 -5.69 -7.76
N ASP A 105 8.47 -6.45 -6.96
CA ASP A 105 9.62 -5.98 -6.18
C ASP A 105 10.95 -6.11 -6.94
N LEU A 106 10.93 -6.62 -8.18
CA LEU A 106 12.14 -6.71 -9.00
C LEU A 106 12.68 -5.32 -9.35
N PRO A 107 14.01 -5.12 -9.21
CA PRO A 107 14.61 -3.84 -9.55
C PRO A 107 14.55 -3.59 -11.06
N PHE A 108 14.29 -2.31 -11.42
CA PHE A 108 14.23 -1.84 -12.81
C PHE A 108 13.26 -2.65 -13.69
N LEU A 109 12.18 -3.18 -13.09
CA LEU A 109 11.17 -3.97 -13.80
C LEU A 109 10.44 -3.12 -14.83
N PHE A 110 10.00 -1.93 -14.45
CA PHE A 110 9.24 -1.04 -15.30
C PHE A 110 10.11 0.11 -15.81
N PRO A 111 10.07 0.45 -17.10
CA PRO A 111 10.86 1.54 -17.66
C PRO A 111 10.36 2.91 -17.21
N ASP A 112 9.05 3.05 -16.99
CA ASP A 112 8.40 4.31 -16.60
C ASP A 112 7.08 4.06 -15.85
N THR A 113 6.48 5.15 -15.39
CA THR A 113 5.22 5.13 -14.65
C THR A 113 4.05 4.61 -15.50
N GLN A 114 4.04 4.89 -16.82
CA GLN A 114 2.96 4.47 -17.70
C GLN A 114 2.95 2.95 -17.86
N ALA A 115 4.11 2.35 -18.10
CA ALA A 115 4.25 0.89 -18.18
C ALA A 115 3.85 0.22 -16.86
N ALA A 116 4.29 0.76 -15.73
CA ALA A 116 3.93 0.24 -14.42
C ALA A 116 2.42 0.32 -14.13
N ARG A 117 1.78 1.45 -14.45
CA ARG A 117 0.32 1.63 -14.33
C ARG A 117 -0.43 0.64 -15.23
N ALA A 118 0.00 0.48 -16.49
CA ALA A 118 -0.63 -0.44 -17.44
C ALA A 118 -0.56 -1.89 -16.95
N ALA A 119 0.60 -2.34 -16.46
CA ALA A 119 0.76 -3.69 -15.92
C ALA A 119 -0.11 -3.92 -14.67
N MET A 120 -0.14 -2.97 -13.73
CA MET A 120 -0.90 -3.10 -12.48
C MET A 120 -2.40 -2.94 -12.65
N ASP A 121 -2.87 -2.18 -13.64
CA ASP A 121 -4.29 -2.11 -14.02
C ASP A 121 -4.72 -3.26 -14.94
N GLY A 122 -3.74 -3.93 -15.55
CA GLY A 122 -3.93 -5.03 -16.50
C GLY A 122 -3.93 -6.41 -15.84
N GLU A 123 -3.48 -7.38 -16.63
CA GLU A 123 -3.53 -8.80 -16.24
C GLU A 123 -2.60 -9.12 -15.06
N LEU A 124 -1.41 -8.50 -14.99
CA LEU A 124 -0.50 -8.70 -13.86
C LEU A 124 -1.19 -8.35 -12.53
N GLY A 125 -1.75 -7.14 -12.43
CA GLY A 125 -2.43 -6.71 -11.21
C GLY A 125 -3.64 -7.58 -10.88
N ALA A 126 -4.39 -8.04 -11.90
CA ALA A 126 -5.52 -8.95 -11.71
C ALA A 126 -5.08 -10.33 -11.20
N VAL A 127 -3.99 -10.90 -11.74
CA VAL A 127 -3.42 -12.18 -11.26
C VAL A 127 -2.93 -12.04 -9.84
N LEU A 128 -2.15 -11.01 -9.52
CA LEU A 128 -1.64 -10.77 -8.17
C LEU A 128 -2.78 -10.55 -7.16
N GLY A 129 -3.82 -9.82 -7.54
CA GLY A 129 -5.02 -9.64 -6.73
C GLY A 129 -5.68 -10.97 -6.37
N ARG A 130 -5.92 -11.84 -7.36
CA ARG A 130 -6.45 -13.20 -7.12
C ARG A 130 -5.54 -14.03 -6.21
N LYS A 131 -4.21 -13.93 -6.34
CA LYS A 131 -3.27 -14.63 -5.46
C LYS A 131 -3.35 -14.16 -4.01
N ILE A 132 -3.58 -12.88 -3.78
CA ILE A 132 -3.83 -12.33 -2.45
C ILE A 132 -5.16 -12.89 -1.90
N GLU A 133 -6.25 -12.78 -2.66
CA GLU A 133 -7.59 -13.22 -2.25
C GLU A 133 -7.68 -14.72 -1.92
N GLN A 134 -6.83 -15.54 -2.55
CA GLN A 134 -6.74 -16.99 -2.27
C GLN A 134 -6.10 -17.32 -0.92
N ARG A 135 -5.28 -16.42 -0.37
CA ARG A 135 -4.48 -16.67 0.84
C ARG A 135 -4.83 -15.80 2.03
N VAL A 136 -5.51 -14.70 1.78
CA VAL A 136 -5.87 -13.71 2.79
C VAL A 136 -7.35 -13.37 2.64
N ASN A 137 -8.05 -13.15 3.75
CA ASN A 137 -9.47 -12.78 3.73
C ASN A 137 -9.65 -11.34 3.23
N PHE A 138 -9.22 -11.08 2.00
CA PHE A 138 -9.36 -9.79 1.33
C PHE A 138 -10.16 -9.89 0.05
N ARG A 139 -10.71 -8.74 -0.40
CA ARG A 139 -11.10 -8.45 -1.78
C ARG A 139 -10.25 -7.29 -2.26
N ILE A 140 -9.54 -7.48 -3.36
CA ILE A 140 -8.68 -6.46 -3.95
C ILE A 140 -9.51 -5.65 -4.93
N LEU A 141 -9.63 -4.35 -4.66
CA LEU A 141 -10.48 -3.45 -5.46
C LEU A 141 -9.70 -2.60 -6.46
N GLY A 142 -8.39 -2.54 -6.33
CA GLY A 142 -7.49 -1.77 -7.19
C GLY A 142 -6.13 -1.57 -6.53
N TRP A 143 -5.31 -0.75 -7.17
CA TRP A 143 -3.94 -0.49 -6.78
C TRP A 143 -3.67 1.02 -6.74
N PHE A 144 -3.44 1.57 -5.56
CA PHE A 144 -2.88 2.91 -5.42
C PHE A 144 -1.44 2.94 -5.88
N GLU A 145 -1.03 4.06 -6.45
CA GLU A 145 0.35 4.31 -6.81
C GLU A 145 1.16 4.77 -5.61
N ASN A 146 2.18 4.02 -5.22
CA ASN A 146 3.24 4.53 -4.36
C ASN A 146 4.39 5.10 -5.18
N GLY A 147 4.49 4.68 -6.44
CA GLY A 147 5.41 5.23 -7.44
C GLY A 147 6.83 4.68 -7.36
N PHE A 148 7.72 5.33 -8.10
CA PHE A 148 9.15 5.01 -8.09
C PHE A 148 9.80 5.36 -6.76
N ARG A 149 10.75 4.52 -6.38
CA ARG A 149 11.48 4.65 -5.12
C ARG A 149 12.91 5.10 -5.37
N TYR A 150 13.40 5.90 -4.45
CA TYR A 150 14.68 6.58 -4.49
C TYR A 150 15.46 6.30 -3.20
N ILE A 151 16.77 6.36 -3.27
CA ILE A 151 17.63 6.14 -2.10
C ILE A 151 17.85 7.47 -1.38
N SER A 152 17.62 7.51 -0.07
CA SER A 152 18.08 8.62 0.77
C SER A 152 18.97 8.13 1.90
N ASN A 153 20.00 8.92 2.24
CA ASN A 153 20.93 8.57 3.29
C ASN A 153 21.58 9.81 3.96
N ARG A 154 22.17 9.60 5.13
CA ARG A 154 22.83 10.64 5.91
C ARG A 154 24.35 10.72 5.71
N VAL A 155 24.95 9.78 4.97
CA VAL A 155 26.40 9.54 5.00
C VAL A 155 27.14 10.19 3.85
N ARG A 156 26.66 9.97 2.59
CA ARG A 156 27.36 10.43 1.38
C ARG A 156 26.46 10.44 0.16
N PRO A 157 26.82 11.23 -0.89
CA PRO A 157 26.18 11.12 -2.20
C PRO A 157 26.32 9.71 -2.78
N VAL A 158 25.32 9.24 -3.51
CA VAL A 158 25.30 7.93 -4.16
C VAL A 158 25.20 8.13 -5.68
N HIS A 159 26.28 7.85 -6.40
CA HIS A 159 26.36 7.95 -7.87
C HIS A 159 26.43 6.59 -8.57
N LYS A 160 26.89 5.56 -7.85
CA LYS A 160 27.13 4.21 -8.34
C LYS A 160 26.93 3.19 -7.20
N PRO A 161 26.74 1.89 -7.52
CA PRO A 161 26.50 0.87 -6.49
C PRO A 161 27.52 0.85 -5.35
N GLU A 162 28.81 1.05 -5.64
CA GLU A 162 29.88 1.00 -4.64
C GLU A 162 29.72 2.06 -3.55
N ASP A 163 29.03 3.16 -3.84
CA ASP A 163 28.73 4.22 -2.87
C ASP A 163 27.75 3.75 -1.77
N LEU A 164 27.04 2.64 -1.99
CA LEU A 164 26.17 2.00 -1.01
C LEU A 164 26.93 1.06 -0.06
N ALA A 165 28.21 0.78 -0.33
CA ALA A 165 28.97 -0.21 0.42
C ALA A 165 28.89 0.02 1.94
N GLY A 166 28.39 -1.00 2.64
CA GLY A 166 28.29 -1.04 4.10
C GLY A 166 27.18 -0.19 4.73
N LEU A 167 26.41 0.61 3.97
CA LEU A 167 25.30 1.40 4.51
C LEU A 167 24.21 0.47 5.05
N ARG A 168 23.77 0.70 6.28
CA ARG A 168 22.58 0.06 6.86
C ARG A 168 21.35 0.74 6.25
N ILE A 169 20.72 0.05 5.31
CA ILE A 169 19.58 0.59 4.58
C ILE A 169 18.28 -0.12 4.96
N ARG A 170 17.28 0.65 5.36
CA ARG A 170 15.94 0.09 5.53
C ARG A 170 15.33 -0.22 4.17
N VAL A 171 14.78 -1.43 4.05
CA VAL A 171 13.93 -1.87 2.92
C VAL A 171 12.58 -2.34 3.43
N LEU A 172 11.60 -2.45 2.52
CA LEU A 172 10.32 -3.09 2.84
C LEU A 172 10.53 -4.57 3.19
N PRO A 173 9.61 -5.21 3.91
CA PRO A 173 9.69 -6.65 4.25
C PRO A 173 9.52 -7.53 2.99
N SER A 174 10.51 -7.54 2.13
CA SER A 174 10.57 -8.29 0.88
C SER A 174 11.97 -8.89 0.70
N GLU A 175 12.03 -10.18 0.46
CA GLU A 175 13.28 -10.89 0.19
C GLU A 175 13.93 -10.37 -1.10
N VAL A 176 13.14 -10.08 -2.14
CA VAL A 176 13.63 -9.55 -3.41
C VAL A 176 14.28 -8.19 -3.22
N GLN A 177 13.66 -7.30 -2.43
CA GLN A 177 14.23 -5.98 -2.14
C GLN A 177 15.49 -6.10 -1.28
N ALA A 178 15.49 -6.96 -0.26
CA ALA A 178 16.68 -7.19 0.54
C ALA A 178 17.84 -7.71 -0.33
N ARG A 179 17.57 -8.73 -1.16
CA ARG A 179 18.57 -9.28 -2.07
C ARG A 179 19.11 -8.26 -3.07
N THR A 180 18.26 -7.36 -3.56
CA THR A 180 18.70 -6.25 -4.41
C THR A 180 19.76 -5.41 -3.74
N PHE A 181 19.52 -4.96 -2.51
CA PHE A 181 20.48 -4.10 -1.80
C PHE A 181 21.75 -4.84 -1.32
N GLU A 182 21.67 -6.15 -1.06
CA GLU A 182 22.86 -6.98 -0.85
C GLU A 182 23.77 -7.00 -2.09
N LEU A 183 23.19 -7.21 -3.28
CA LEU A 183 23.91 -7.19 -4.55
C LEU A 183 24.52 -5.82 -4.86
N LEU A 184 23.90 -4.74 -4.38
CA LEU A 184 24.41 -3.37 -4.46
C LEU A 184 25.46 -3.04 -3.40
N GLY A 185 25.82 -4.00 -2.52
CA GLY A 185 26.85 -3.85 -1.49
C GLY A 185 26.41 -3.19 -0.19
N ALA A 186 25.12 -2.86 -0.05
CA ALA A 186 24.56 -2.33 1.20
C ALA A 186 24.29 -3.47 2.22
N ARG A 187 23.88 -3.06 3.43
CA ARG A 187 23.38 -3.95 4.48
C ARG A 187 21.87 -3.72 4.64
N PRO A 188 21.02 -4.44 3.91
CA PRO A 188 19.59 -4.25 4.00
C PRO A 188 19.05 -4.71 5.34
N MET A 189 18.08 -3.96 5.84
CA MET A 189 17.36 -4.23 7.07
C MET A 189 15.84 -4.21 6.77
N PRO A 190 15.24 -5.35 6.42
CA PRO A 190 13.81 -5.47 6.22
C PRO A 190 13.07 -5.18 7.52
N MET A 191 12.20 -4.18 7.54
CA MET A 191 11.43 -3.82 8.73
C MET A 191 10.23 -2.96 8.43
N ASP A 192 9.30 -2.91 9.39
CA ASP A 192 8.15 -2.02 9.35
C ASP A 192 8.55 -0.53 9.33
N LEU A 193 7.67 0.29 8.75
CA LEU A 193 7.88 1.73 8.60
C LEU A 193 8.02 2.44 9.95
N SER A 194 7.19 2.12 10.94
CA SER A 194 7.22 2.78 12.24
C SER A 194 8.53 2.56 12.98
N GLN A 195 9.06 1.34 12.92
CA GLN A 195 10.36 0.99 13.45
C GLN A 195 11.47 1.72 12.70
N ALA A 196 11.41 1.74 11.36
CA ALA A 196 12.41 2.42 10.54
C ALA A 196 12.51 3.92 10.84
N ILE A 197 11.35 4.60 10.98
CA ILE A 197 11.33 6.03 11.33
C ILE A 197 12.04 6.28 12.66
N ALA A 198 11.79 5.47 13.68
CA ALA A 198 12.45 5.58 14.97
C ALA A 198 13.98 5.39 14.86
N MET A 199 14.42 4.34 14.17
CA MET A 199 15.84 4.03 13.99
C MET A 199 16.58 5.07 13.13
N ILE A 200 15.93 5.67 12.14
CA ILE A 200 16.50 6.79 11.36
C ILE A 200 16.73 8.00 12.26
N LYS A 201 15.72 8.38 13.06
CA LYS A 201 15.82 9.50 14.00
C LYS A 201 16.93 9.33 15.03
N ASN A 202 17.14 8.10 15.50
CA ASN A 202 18.18 7.77 16.47
C ASN A 202 19.57 7.53 15.83
N GLY A 203 19.66 7.58 14.49
CA GLY A 203 20.92 7.35 13.78
C GLY A 203 21.36 5.88 13.71
N GLU A 204 20.48 4.95 13.99
CA GLU A 204 20.74 3.51 13.93
C GLU A 204 20.66 2.96 12.50
N LEU A 205 19.99 3.66 11.60
CA LEU A 205 19.95 3.43 10.16
C LEU A 205 20.68 4.55 9.43
N ASP A 206 21.43 4.20 8.38
CA ASP A 206 22.17 5.14 7.55
C ASP A 206 21.35 5.61 6.36
N ALA A 207 20.46 4.75 5.86
CA ALA A 207 19.73 4.96 4.62
C ALA A 207 18.33 4.35 4.67
N GLN A 208 17.47 4.81 3.75
CA GLN A 208 16.22 4.18 3.36
C GLN A 208 16.00 4.32 1.85
N GLU A 209 15.02 3.60 1.34
CA GLU A 209 14.49 3.79 0.00
C GLU A 209 12.98 4.08 0.08
N ASN A 210 12.51 5.11 -0.64
CA ASN A 210 11.12 5.55 -0.64
C ASN A 210 10.88 6.56 -1.79
N PRO A 211 9.62 6.81 -2.20
CA PRO A 211 9.29 8.03 -2.95
C PRO A 211 9.60 9.29 -2.16
N LEU A 212 9.81 10.41 -2.83
CA LEU A 212 10.11 11.67 -2.17
C LEU A 212 8.95 12.15 -1.29
N SER A 213 7.71 11.98 -1.75
CA SER A 213 6.50 12.32 -1.00
C SER A 213 6.44 11.59 0.34
N ASN A 214 6.74 10.30 0.38
CA ASN A 214 6.81 9.53 1.62
C ASN A 214 7.97 9.99 2.50
N THR A 215 9.13 10.29 1.91
CA THR A 215 10.31 10.78 2.63
C THR A 215 10.02 12.09 3.38
N VAL A 216 9.23 12.98 2.77
CA VAL A 216 8.76 14.22 3.39
C VAL A 216 7.66 13.94 4.41
N THR A 217 6.63 13.15 4.06
CA THR A 217 5.51 12.80 4.95
C THR A 217 5.97 12.25 6.29
N TYR A 218 6.99 11.38 6.28
CA TYR A 218 7.53 10.77 7.49
C TYR A 218 8.68 11.56 8.12
N GLY A 219 9.02 12.73 7.57
CA GLY A 219 10.04 13.63 8.10
C GLY A 219 11.48 13.12 7.97
N VAL A 220 11.73 12.11 7.14
CA VAL A 220 13.06 11.50 6.98
C VAL A 220 14.05 12.47 6.33
N HIS A 221 13.60 13.36 5.45
CA HIS A 221 14.43 14.41 4.83
C HIS A 221 15.12 15.32 5.85
N LYS A 222 14.65 15.36 7.11
CA LYS A 222 15.32 16.11 8.19
C LYS A 222 16.55 15.41 8.77
N PHE A 223 16.75 14.15 8.42
CA PHE A 223 17.83 13.29 8.94
C PHE A 223 18.75 12.75 7.82
N HIS A 224 18.30 12.80 6.58
CA HIS A 224 19.05 12.36 5.40
C HIS A 224 19.42 13.54 4.53
N ALA A 225 20.72 13.81 4.40
CA ALA A 225 21.22 14.95 3.62
C ALA A 225 21.32 14.66 2.11
N PHE A 226 21.31 13.38 1.70
CA PHE A 226 21.53 12.97 0.32
C PHE A 226 20.37 12.13 -0.19
N HIS A 227 19.81 12.53 -1.34
CA HIS A 227 18.70 11.86 -2.02
C HIS A 227 19.10 11.58 -3.46
N THR A 228 19.16 10.31 -3.87
CA THR A 228 19.51 9.92 -5.24
C THR A 228 18.31 9.32 -5.95
N LEU A 229 17.94 9.90 -7.09
CA LEU A 229 16.77 9.51 -7.87
C LEU A 229 17.06 8.25 -8.73
N THR A 230 17.21 7.13 -8.05
CA THR A 230 17.61 5.86 -8.64
C THR A 230 16.52 5.14 -9.44
N LYS A 231 15.23 5.38 -9.13
CA LYS A 231 14.07 4.69 -9.75
C LYS A 231 14.21 3.18 -9.79
N HIS A 232 14.81 2.61 -8.75
CA HIS A 232 15.18 1.19 -8.72
C HIS A 232 14.01 0.24 -8.51
N PHE A 233 12.93 0.69 -7.84
CA PHE A 233 11.67 -0.04 -7.70
C PHE A 233 10.50 0.86 -8.05
N TYR A 234 9.41 0.25 -8.55
CA TYR A 234 8.10 0.85 -8.59
C TYR A 234 7.17 0.02 -7.70
N VAL A 235 6.56 0.64 -6.71
CA VAL A 235 5.70 -0.07 -5.75
C VAL A 235 4.27 0.42 -5.87
N SER A 236 3.35 -0.54 -5.90
CA SER A 236 1.91 -0.30 -5.80
C SER A 236 1.39 -0.72 -4.43
N ARG A 237 0.25 -0.17 -4.04
CA ARG A 237 -0.45 -0.49 -2.81
C ARG A 237 -1.79 -1.11 -3.13
N PRO A 238 -1.99 -2.43 -2.95
CA PRO A 238 -3.32 -3.02 -3.07
C PRO A 238 -4.29 -2.31 -2.12
N ILE A 239 -5.46 -1.98 -2.64
CA ILE A 239 -6.60 -1.50 -1.87
C ILE A 239 -7.43 -2.72 -1.54
N PHE A 240 -7.40 -3.11 -0.27
CA PHE A 240 -8.03 -4.33 0.19
C PHE A 240 -9.16 -4.05 1.16
N LEU A 241 -10.20 -4.84 1.04
CA LEU A 241 -11.37 -4.82 1.88
C LEU A 241 -11.52 -6.17 2.55
N ASN A 242 -12.01 -6.21 3.78
CA ASN A 242 -12.32 -7.48 4.44
C ASN A 242 -13.24 -8.33 3.56
N GLY A 243 -12.78 -9.51 3.13
CA GLY A 243 -13.47 -10.33 2.16
C GLY A 243 -14.87 -10.74 2.60
N SER A 244 -14.98 -11.23 3.84
CA SER A 244 -16.25 -11.68 4.40
C SER A 244 -17.27 -10.55 4.54
N ALA A 245 -16.83 -9.35 4.95
CA ALA A 245 -17.69 -8.18 5.03
C ALA A 245 -18.18 -7.76 3.65
N PHE A 246 -17.27 -7.67 2.67
CA PHE A 246 -17.60 -7.26 1.31
C PHE A 246 -18.60 -8.22 0.64
N ASP A 247 -18.39 -9.53 0.79
CA ASP A 247 -19.25 -10.55 0.19
C ASP A 247 -20.66 -10.55 0.80
N ALA A 248 -20.80 -10.10 2.06
CA ALA A 248 -22.09 -9.97 2.74
C ALA A 248 -22.86 -8.68 2.37
N TRP A 249 -22.25 -7.73 1.69
CA TRP A 249 -22.89 -6.48 1.32
C TRP A 249 -23.92 -6.66 0.20
N PRO A 250 -24.95 -5.81 0.15
CA PRO A 250 -25.82 -5.73 -1.01
C PRO A 250 -25.04 -5.47 -2.30
N THR A 251 -25.44 -6.07 -3.40
CA THR A 251 -24.79 -5.95 -4.72
C THR A 251 -24.56 -4.48 -5.13
N GLY A 252 -25.57 -3.62 -4.92
CA GLY A 252 -25.43 -2.18 -5.23
C GLY A 252 -24.29 -1.50 -4.47
N LEU A 253 -24.08 -1.84 -3.18
CA LEU A 253 -23.01 -1.28 -2.40
C LEU A 253 -21.65 -1.80 -2.88
N GLN A 254 -21.54 -3.10 -3.22
CA GLN A 254 -20.33 -3.69 -3.79
C GLN A 254 -19.95 -3.01 -5.12
N GLU A 255 -20.91 -2.79 -6.01
CA GLU A 255 -20.69 -2.16 -7.32
C GLU A 255 -20.25 -0.71 -7.18
N THR A 256 -20.94 0.05 -6.30
CA THR A 256 -20.60 1.45 -6.04
C THR A 256 -19.23 1.58 -5.38
N MET A 257 -18.88 0.70 -4.44
CA MET A 257 -17.54 0.65 -3.86
C MET A 257 -16.47 0.42 -4.95
N ARG A 258 -16.65 -0.58 -5.82
CA ARG A 258 -15.72 -0.84 -6.93
C ARG A 258 -15.58 0.36 -7.85
N LYS A 259 -16.68 1.04 -8.17
CA LYS A 259 -16.67 2.24 -9.01
C LYS A 259 -15.95 3.41 -8.32
N ALA A 260 -16.23 3.64 -7.04
CA ALA A 260 -15.60 4.69 -6.25
C ALA A 260 -14.08 4.47 -6.12
N VAL A 261 -13.65 3.22 -5.88
CA VAL A 261 -12.22 2.88 -5.83
C VAL A 261 -11.53 3.13 -7.16
N ARG A 262 -12.12 2.71 -8.30
CA ARG A 262 -11.52 2.99 -9.62
C ARG A 262 -11.32 4.50 -9.85
N GLN A 263 -12.31 5.31 -9.49
CA GLN A 263 -12.21 6.77 -9.62
C GLN A 263 -11.15 7.36 -8.66
N ALA A 264 -11.10 6.85 -7.44
CA ALA A 264 -10.14 7.27 -6.43
C ALA A 264 -8.70 6.94 -6.83
N VAL A 265 -8.45 5.80 -7.49
CA VAL A 265 -7.13 5.42 -8.01
C VAL A 265 -6.64 6.44 -9.04
N LEU A 266 -7.48 6.80 -10.02
CA LEU A 266 -7.10 7.78 -11.04
C LEU A 266 -6.77 9.14 -10.41
N TRP A 267 -7.63 9.61 -9.51
CA TRP A 267 -7.42 10.87 -8.81
C TRP A 267 -6.18 10.86 -7.89
N GLN A 268 -5.92 9.75 -7.19
CA GLN A 268 -4.74 9.60 -6.35
C GLN A 268 -3.44 9.70 -7.17
N ARG A 269 -3.43 9.15 -8.39
CA ARG A 269 -2.27 9.25 -9.29
C ARG A 269 -1.97 10.68 -9.73
N GLU A 270 -3.01 11.47 -10.02
CA GLU A 270 -2.84 12.89 -10.32
C GLU A 270 -2.28 13.68 -9.13
N MET A 271 -2.78 13.39 -7.93
CA MET A 271 -2.26 13.99 -6.69
C MET A 271 -0.81 13.57 -6.44
N HIS A 272 -0.47 12.30 -6.65
CA HIS A 272 0.86 11.77 -6.42
C HIS A 272 1.93 12.48 -7.24
N GLU A 273 1.66 12.77 -8.50
CA GLU A 273 2.58 13.54 -9.36
C GLU A 273 2.87 14.95 -8.80
N THR A 274 1.87 15.56 -8.20
CA THR A 274 2.03 16.88 -7.54
C THR A 274 2.80 16.74 -6.23
N GLU A 275 2.43 15.76 -5.40
CA GLU A 275 3.12 15.48 -4.14
C GLU A 275 4.60 15.15 -4.33
N GLU A 276 4.99 14.43 -5.39
CA GLU A 276 6.41 14.17 -5.71
C GLU A 276 7.18 15.43 -6.07
N ARG A 277 6.58 16.34 -6.85
CA ARG A 277 7.21 17.63 -7.19
C ARG A 277 7.37 18.53 -5.97
N GLU A 278 6.32 18.65 -5.16
CA GLU A 278 6.33 19.44 -3.93
C GLU A 278 7.32 18.87 -2.91
N ALA A 279 7.40 17.55 -2.80
CA ALA A 279 8.35 16.90 -1.93
C ALA A 279 9.81 17.12 -2.37
N ARG A 280 10.10 17.11 -3.66
CA ARG A 280 11.43 17.47 -4.16
C ARG A 280 11.81 18.89 -3.74
N THR A 281 10.92 19.84 -3.95
CA THR A 281 11.14 21.24 -3.53
C THR A 281 11.40 21.34 -2.02
N ALA A 282 10.57 20.69 -1.20
CA ALA A 282 10.73 20.71 0.26
C ALA A 282 12.06 20.10 0.73
N ILE A 283 12.54 19.05 0.05
CA ILE A 283 13.83 18.42 0.33
C ILE A 283 14.98 19.37 -0.03
N GLU A 284 14.92 20.03 -1.19
CA GLU A 284 15.92 21.00 -1.64
C GLU A 284 15.94 22.25 -0.74
N GLU A 285 14.77 22.77 -0.33
CA GLU A 285 14.64 23.89 0.61
C GLU A 285 15.17 23.56 2.01
N GLN A 286 15.12 22.29 2.43
CA GLN A 286 15.75 21.82 3.67
C GLN A 286 17.28 21.86 3.60
N GLY A 287 17.87 22.13 2.42
CA GLY A 287 19.31 22.12 2.18
C GLY A 287 19.87 20.73 1.88
N CYS A 288 19.02 19.77 1.58
CA CYS A 288 19.47 18.44 1.17
C CYS A 288 19.91 18.44 -0.30
N GLN A 289 20.84 17.55 -0.63
CA GLN A 289 21.29 17.34 -1.99
C GLN A 289 20.39 16.31 -2.70
N VAL A 290 19.71 16.73 -3.77
CA VAL A 290 18.96 15.84 -4.66
C VAL A 290 19.79 15.58 -5.91
N LEU A 291 20.08 14.31 -6.18
CA LEU A 291 20.97 13.83 -7.25
C LEU A 291 20.18 13.00 -8.25
N GLU A 292 20.37 13.28 -9.52
CA GLU A 292 19.93 12.39 -10.59
C GLU A 292 21.11 11.51 -11.02
N LEU A 293 20.84 10.23 -11.24
CA LEU A 293 21.85 9.33 -11.78
C LEU A 293 22.16 9.72 -13.22
N THR A 294 23.45 9.72 -13.56
CA THR A 294 23.86 9.75 -14.96
C THR A 294 23.40 8.47 -15.67
N PRO A 295 23.30 8.45 -17.01
CA PRO A 295 23.00 7.22 -17.75
C PRO A 295 23.96 6.07 -17.43
N ASP A 296 25.24 6.38 -17.19
CA ASP A 296 26.25 5.37 -16.80
C ASP A 296 26.00 4.85 -15.38
N GLY A 297 25.68 5.73 -14.45
CA GLY A 297 25.30 5.35 -13.09
C GLY A 297 24.08 4.43 -13.10
N HIS A 298 23.04 4.80 -13.85
CA HIS A 298 21.83 3.97 -13.99
C HIS A 298 22.16 2.58 -14.56
N ARG A 299 22.99 2.51 -15.62
CA ARG A 299 23.43 1.23 -16.19
C ARG A 299 24.23 0.40 -15.18
N ALA A 300 25.08 1.02 -14.38
CA ALA A 300 25.87 0.32 -13.35
C ALA A 300 24.95 -0.31 -12.29
N PHE A 301 23.93 0.41 -11.80
CA PHE A 301 22.93 -0.12 -10.88
C PHE A 301 22.16 -1.30 -11.49
N ALA A 302 21.65 -1.15 -12.70
CA ALA A 302 20.89 -2.21 -13.39
C ALA A 302 21.77 -3.45 -13.64
N ALA A 303 23.03 -3.28 -14.05
CA ALA A 303 23.96 -4.37 -14.28
C ALA A 303 24.27 -5.17 -13.00
N ALA A 304 24.47 -4.48 -11.86
CA ALA A 304 24.78 -5.10 -10.58
C ALA A 304 23.68 -6.06 -10.09
N VAL A 305 22.43 -5.85 -10.49
CA VAL A 305 21.25 -6.63 -10.06
C VAL A 305 20.64 -7.48 -11.19
N SER A 306 21.24 -7.50 -12.37
CA SER A 306 20.67 -8.13 -13.58
C SER A 306 20.33 -9.62 -13.42
N GLY A 307 21.10 -10.36 -12.62
CA GLY A 307 20.86 -11.78 -12.35
C GLY A 307 19.61 -12.07 -11.53
N LEU A 308 19.13 -11.10 -10.75
CA LEU A 308 18.02 -11.30 -9.84
C LEU A 308 16.69 -11.55 -10.59
N ARG A 309 16.49 -10.87 -11.71
CA ARG A 309 15.29 -11.03 -12.54
C ARG A 309 15.10 -12.48 -13.01
N ALA A 310 16.17 -13.11 -13.53
CA ALA A 310 16.12 -14.49 -13.99
C ALA A 310 15.89 -15.48 -12.82
N GLN A 311 16.54 -15.24 -11.68
CA GLN A 311 16.40 -16.08 -10.49
C GLN A 311 14.97 -16.00 -9.93
N THR A 312 14.41 -14.81 -9.77
CA THR A 312 13.06 -14.59 -9.25
C THR A 312 12.00 -15.09 -10.23
N GLY A 313 12.14 -14.82 -11.53
CA GLY A 313 11.23 -15.32 -12.55
C GLY A 313 11.17 -16.85 -12.56
N LYS A 314 12.32 -17.53 -12.41
CA LYS A 314 12.36 -18.99 -12.28
C LYS A 314 11.67 -19.52 -11.02
N ALA A 315 11.79 -18.81 -9.91
CA ALA A 315 11.22 -19.21 -8.62
C ALA A 315 9.70 -18.97 -8.54
N LEU A 316 9.22 -17.85 -9.10
CA LEU A 316 7.82 -17.41 -8.98
C LEU A 316 6.95 -17.75 -10.20
N GLY A 317 7.54 -18.19 -11.30
CA GLY A 317 6.88 -18.49 -12.58
C GLY A 317 7.21 -17.47 -13.66
N ILE A 318 7.74 -17.98 -14.78
CA ILE A 318 8.15 -17.15 -15.94
C ILE A 318 6.96 -16.38 -16.51
N ASP A 319 5.75 -16.94 -16.45
CA ASP A 319 4.54 -16.32 -16.97
C ASP A 319 4.20 -15.00 -16.25
N LEU A 320 4.47 -14.88 -14.94
CA LEU A 320 4.27 -13.64 -14.21
C LEU A 320 5.23 -12.53 -14.64
N LEU A 321 6.46 -12.90 -14.99
CA LEU A 321 7.43 -11.92 -15.49
C LEU A 321 7.02 -11.39 -16.86
N ALA A 322 6.51 -12.26 -17.74
CA ALA A 322 6.01 -11.88 -19.06
C ALA A 322 4.80 -10.93 -19.00
N LEU A 323 3.99 -11.00 -17.94
CA LEU A 323 2.88 -10.06 -17.71
C LEU A 323 3.35 -8.66 -17.25
N ALA A 324 4.59 -8.53 -16.81
CA ALA A 324 5.18 -7.27 -16.38
C ALA A 324 5.93 -6.54 -17.52
N GLU A 325 6.19 -7.23 -18.62
CA GLU A 325 6.86 -6.75 -19.84
C GLU A 325 5.86 -6.26 -20.88
#